data_42efe714f14888f4a777b2b8b02aee7c
#
_entry.id   42efe714f14888f4a777b2b8b02aee7c
#
_cell.length_a   1.000
_cell.length_b   1.000
_cell.length_c   1.000
_cell.angle_alpha   90.00
_cell.angle_beta   90.00
_cell.angle_gamma   90.00
#
_symmetry.space_group_name_H-M   'P 1'
#
loop_
_entity.id
_entity.type
_entity.pdbx_description
1 polymer ?
#
loop_
_entity_poly.entity_id
_entity_poly.type
_entity_poly.pdbx_seq_one_letter_code
_entity_poly.pdbx_strand_id
1 'polypeptide(L)'
;MTSRLPRALSRLERQTRSLIDQLCTWSPEQLRFRPSPTSWSALELIEHLMLAERAVLQTMRSNLGEGRDVTMIDRLRSAMVLALMALPLRLKVPHAVNQLNPSKMQPDLMSLLDSWSEDRRILAEFPGALSIADRKLGVFRHPAGGWTTAGGALLFLRLHLWHHSYQFRRLRKTVRVQQQATGSSSVRTQDA
;
A
#
# COMPACT_ATOMS: atom_id res chain seq x y z
N MET A 1 1.87 14.90 24.49
CA MET A 1 1.99 13.57 23.81
C MET A 1 1.32 13.51 22.41
N THR A 2 1.01 14.65 21.81
CA THR A 2 0.27 14.78 20.54
C THR A 2 1.08 14.56 19.26
N SER A 3 2.40 14.35 19.35
CA SER A 3 3.30 14.36 18.18
C SER A 3 3.48 13.02 17.43
N ARG A 4 2.94 11.90 17.94
CA ARG A 4 3.23 10.57 17.35
C ARG A 4 2.42 10.28 16.07
N LEU A 5 1.12 10.59 16.05
CA LEU A 5 0.26 10.35 14.88
C LEU A 5 0.64 11.21 13.67
N PRO A 6 0.78 12.54 13.79
CA PRO A 6 1.24 13.38 12.69
C PRO A 6 2.60 12.94 12.13
N ARG A 7 3.54 12.53 12.99
CA ARG A 7 4.83 12.00 12.54
C ARG A 7 4.71 10.67 11.79
N ALA A 8 3.81 9.76 12.24
CA ALA A 8 3.55 8.50 11.55
C ALA A 8 2.96 8.76 10.17
N LEU A 9 1.98 9.66 10.08
CA LEU A 9 1.37 10.09 8.82
C LEU A 9 2.41 10.70 7.87
N SER A 10 3.20 11.68 8.33
CA SER A 10 4.25 12.29 7.49
C SER A 10 5.30 11.28 6.98
N ARG A 11 5.58 10.20 7.74
CA ARG A 11 6.46 9.12 7.28
C ARG A 11 5.79 8.30 6.17
N LEU A 12 4.51 7.98 6.32
CA LEU A 12 3.72 7.29 5.31
C LEU A 12 3.64 8.12 4.03
N GLU A 13 3.35 9.41 4.13
CA GLU A 13 3.28 10.35 3.00
C GLU A 13 4.59 10.41 2.22
N ARG A 14 5.72 10.60 2.91
CA ARG A 14 7.04 10.63 2.25
C ARG A 14 7.35 9.33 1.51
N GLN A 15 7.02 8.19 2.12
CA GLN A 15 7.25 6.89 1.50
C GLN A 15 6.38 6.69 0.25
N THR A 16 5.12 7.09 0.31
CA THR A 16 4.19 7.04 -0.84
C THR A 16 4.64 7.98 -1.95
N ARG A 17 4.98 9.23 -1.62
CA ARG A 17 5.48 10.19 -2.61
C ARG A 17 6.71 9.65 -3.34
N SER A 18 7.69 9.12 -2.60
CA SER A 18 8.88 8.52 -3.20
C SER A 18 8.56 7.36 -4.16
N LEU A 19 7.52 6.56 -3.88
CA LEU A 19 7.06 5.53 -4.81
C LEU A 19 6.39 6.14 -6.05
N ILE A 20 5.50 7.12 -5.87
CA ILE A 20 4.81 7.80 -6.96
C ILE A 20 5.81 8.47 -7.90
N ASP A 21 6.77 9.23 -7.36
CA ASP A 21 7.82 9.90 -8.13
C ASP A 21 8.60 8.91 -9.01
N GLN A 22 8.90 7.72 -8.50
CA GLN A 22 9.53 6.67 -9.29
C GLN A 22 8.62 6.15 -10.42
N LEU A 23 7.32 5.95 -10.16
CA LEU A 23 6.39 5.41 -11.14
C LEU A 23 6.01 6.41 -12.23
N CYS A 24 6.01 7.70 -11.93
CA CYS A 24 5.82 8.76 -12.91
C CYS A 24 6.93 8.81 -13.98
N THR A 25 8.08 8.16 -13.75
CA THR A 25 9.14 8.03 -14.75
C THR A 25 8.95 6.82 -15.70
N TRP A 26 7.91 6.00 -15.49
CA TRP A 26 7.69 4.79 -16.29
C TRP A 26 6.73 5.10 -17.44
N SER A 27 6.98 4.46 -18.61
CA SER A 27 6.04 4.53 -19.73
C SER A 27 4.73 3.78 -19.41
N PRO A 28 3.62 4.08 -20.14
CA PRO A 28 2.36 3.35 -19.98
C PRO A 28 2.51 1.82 -20.14
N GLU A 29 3.38 1.37 -21.06
CA GLU A 29 3.66 -0.04 -21.29
C GLU A 29 4.38 -0.66 -20.09
N GLN A 30 5.36 0.04 -19.52
CA GLN A 30 6.10 -0.39 -18.33
C GLN A 30 5.16 -0.50 -17.12
N LEU A 31 4.23 0.45 -16.97
CA LEU A 31 3.25 0.45 -15.88
C LEU A 31 2.28 -0.74 -15.98
N ARG A 32 1.90 -1.15 -17.20
CA ARG A 32 1.00 -2.27 -17.47
C ARG A 32 1.69 -3.63 -17.56
N PHE A 33 3.02 -3.64 -17.62
CA PHE A 33 3.78 -4.88 -17.80
C PHE A 33 3.56 -5.85 -16.63
N ARG A 34 3.25 -7.10 -16.96
CA ARG A 34 3.16 -8.23 -16.03
C ARG A 34 4.28 -9.23 -16.31
N PRO A 35 5.13 -9.56 -15.33
CA PRO A 35 6.20 -10.56 -15.52
C PRO A 35 5.68 -11.97 -15.84
N SER A 36 4.46 -12.29 -15.42
CA SER A 36 3.75 -13.54 -15.74
C SER A 36 2.23 -13.30 -15.67
N PRO A 37 1.41 -14.21 -16.22
CA PRO A 37 -0.06 -14.08 -16.18
C PRO A 37 -0.64 -13.99 -14.76
N THR A 38 0.07 -14.52 -13.78
CA THR A 38 -0.35 -14.51 -12.35
C THR A 38 0.30 -13.40 -11.53
N SER A 39 1.16 -12.58 -12.14
CA SER A 39 1.82 -11.46 -11.47
C SER A 39 1.08 -10.16 -11.70
N TRP A 40 1.07 -9.30 -10.72
CA TRP A 40 0.53 -7.96 -10.86
C TRP A 40 1.49 -7.02 -11.60
N SER A 41 0.92 -6.13 -12.39
CA SER A 41 1.61 -4.97 -12.96
C SER A 41 1.84 -3.89 -11.91
N ALA A 42 2.55 -2.82 -12.27
CA ALA A 42 2.73 -1.67 -11.37
C ALA A 42 1.41 -0.96 -11.08
N LEU A 43 0.54 -0.79 -12.08
CA LEU A 43 -0.79 -0.19 -11.88
C LEU A 43 -1.65 -1.01 -10.92
N GLU A 44 -1.65 -2.32 -11.05
CA GLU A 44 -2.39 -3.20 -10.16
C GLU A 44 -1.87 -3.16 -8.73
N LEU A 45 -0.56 -3.04 -8.55
CA LEU A 45 0.04 -2.87 -7.22
C LEU A 45 -0.36 -1.53 -6.59
N ILE A 46 -0.41 -0.44 -7.36
CA ILE A 46 -0.87 0.87 -6.88
C ILE A 46 -2.35 0.81 -6.51
N GLU A 47 -3.19 0.23 -7.37
CA GLU A 47 -4.61 0.08 -7.08
C GLU A 47 -4.84 -0.72 -5.79
N HIS A 48 -4.13 -1.83 -5.62
CA HIS A 48 -4.18 -2.63 -4.39
C HIS A 48 -3.79 -1.81 -3.14
N LEU A 49 -2.72 -1.03 -3.20
CA LEU A 49 -2.28 -0.18 -2.09
C LEU A 49 -3.32 0.89 -1.74
N MET A 50 -3.90 1.52 -2.75
CA MET A 50 -4.98 2.50 -2.59
C MET A 50 -6.22 1.87 -1.96
N LEU A 51 -6.67 0.71 -2.46
CA LEU A 51 -7.82 0.00 -1.91
C LEU A 51 -7.60 -0.42 -0.45
N ALA A 52 -6.40 -0.90 -0.12
CA ALA A 52 -6.05 -1.27 1.24
C ALA A 52 -6.06 -0.06 2.19
N GLU A 53 -5.51 1.08 1.76
CA GLU A 53 -5.52 2.31 2.54
C GLU A 53 -6.95 2.84 2.76
N ARG A 54 -7.77 2.83 1.71
CA ARG A 54 -9.19 3.20 1.77
C ARG A 54 -9.96 2.32 2.76
N ALA A 55 -9.78 1.01 2.70
CA ALA A 55 -10.43 0.08 3.61
C ALA A 55 -10.03 0.33 5.08
N VAL A 56 -8.74 0.59 5.34
CA VAL A 56 -8.25 0.96 6.67
C VAL A 56 -8.89 2.27 7.13
N LEU A 57 -8.89 3.30 6.29
CA LEU A 57 -9.48 4.61 6.61
C LEU A 57 -10.97 4.53 6.88
N GLN A 58 -11.73 3.81 6.05
CA GLN A 58 -13.15 3.58 6.25
C GLN A 58 -13.44 2.89 7.58
N THR A 59 -12.68 1.83 7.89
CA THR A 59 -12.81 1.09 9.15
C THR A 59 -12.49 1.98 10.35
N MET A 60 -11.44 2.79 10.28
CA MET A 60 -11.09 3.72 11.36
C MET A 60 -12.20 4.77 11.57
N ARG A 61 -12.77 5.29 10.47
CA ARG A 61 -13.85 6.30 10.56
C ARG A 61 -15.14 5.73 11.13
N SER A 62 -15.53 4.52 10.73
CA SER A 62 -16.74 3.87 11.24
C SER A 62 -16.64 3.48 12.72
N ASN A 63 -15.44 3.38 13.27
CA ASN A 63 -15.22 3.06 14.68
C ASN A 63 -14.86 4.29 15.55
N LEU A 64 -14.99 5.52 15.02
CA LEU A 64 -14.82 6.73 15.84
C LEU A 64 -15.92 6.81 16.90
N GLY A 65 -15.51 6.99 18.16
CA GLY A 65 -16.43 6.99 19.31
C GLY A 65 -16.87 5.60 19.79
N GLU A 66 -16.64 4.55 18.99
CA GLU A 66 -17.01 3.16 19.30
C GLU A 66 -15.80 2.23 19.43
N GLY A 67 -14.62 2.81 19.58
CA GLY A 67 -13.36 2.08 19.68
C GLY A 67 -13.35 1.10 20.86
N ARG A 68 -12.59 0.01 20.75
CA ARG A 68 -12.51 -1.07 21.75
C ARG A 68 -11.13 -1.13 22.39
N ASP A 69 -11.06 -1.71 23.58
CA ASP A 69 -9.78 -2.01 24.19
C ASP A 69 -8.96 -2.98 23.33
N VAL A 70 -7.69 -2.64 23.17
CA VAL A 70 -6.74 -3.51 22.46
C VAL A 70 -6.20 -4.54 23.45
N THR A 71 -6.63 -5.78 23.31
CA THR A 71 -6.24 -6.88 24.21
C THR A 71 -4.76 -7.29 23.99
N MET A 72 -4.19 -8.06 24.91
CA MET A 72 -2.85 -8.65 24.73
C MET A 72 -2.79 -9.57 23.51
N ILE A 73 -3.87 -10.31 23.23
CA ILE A 73 -3.97 -11.19 22.05
C ILE A 73 -3.94 -10.36 20.76
N ASP A 74 -4.68 -9.22 20.71
CA ASP A 74 -4.65 -8.32 19.57
C ASP A 74 -3.23 -7.75 19.35
N ARG A 75 -2.55 -7.35 20.43
CA ARG A 75 -1.18 -6.83 20.36
C ARG A 75 -0.21 -7.87 19.78
N LEU A 76 -0.31 -9.12 20.23
CA LEU A 76 0.53 -10.22 19.76
C LEU A 76 0.26 -10.53 18.28
N ARG A 77 -1.02 -10.65 17.89
CA ARG A 77 -1.40 -10.89 16.50
C ARG A 77 -0.99 -9.73 15.59
N SER A 78 -1.21 -8.48 16.03
CA SER A 78 -0.75 -7.29 15.29
C SER A 78 0.76 -7.29 15.13
N ALA A 79 1.53 -7.58 16.18
CA ALA A 79 2.99 -7.65 16.11
C ALA A 79 3.45 -8.72 15.11
N MET A 80 2.80 -9.88 15.07
CA MET A 80 3.10 -10.95 14.11
C MET A 80 2.80 -10.49 12.65
N VAL A 81 1.66 -9.86 12.41
CA VAL A 81 1.32 -9.32 11.07
C VAL A 81 2.34 -8.26 10.64
N LEU A 82 2.69 -7.33 11.52
CA LEU A 82 3.67 -6.29 11.23
C LEU A 82 5.07 -6.87 10.95
N ALA A 83 5.48 -7.89 11.69
CA ALA A 83 6.75 -8.59 11.45
C ALA A 83 6.75 -9.28 10.08
N LEU A 84 5.67 -9.97 9.70
CA LEU A 84 5.53 -10.57 8.38
C LEU A 84 5.57 -9.53 7.25
N MET A 85 4.92 -8.37 7.43
CA MET A 85 4.95 -7.28 6.46
C MET A 85 6.34 -6.63 6.33
N ALA A 86 7.15 -6.67 7.39
CA ALA A 86 8.51 -6.14 7.36
C ALA A 86 9.49 -7.05 6.57
N LEU A 87 9.13 -8.30 6.32
CA LEU A 87 9.96 -9.26 5.59
C LEU A 87 9.67 -9.23 4.08
N PRO A 88 10.67 -9.48 3.22
CA PRO A 88 10.51 -9.51 1.76
C PRO A 88 9.89 -10.83 1.26
N LEU A 89 8.92 -11.36 2.00
CA LEU A 89 8.25 -12.62 1.72
C LEU A 89 7.16 -12.44 0.65
N ARG A 90 6.92 -13.52 -0.13
CA ARG A 90 5.75 -13.59 -1.01
C ARG A 90 4.57 -14.15 -0.22
N LEU A 91 3.81 -13.27 0.39
CA LEU A 91 2.61 -13.68 1.11
C LEU A 91 1.47 -13.87 0.12
N LYS A 92 0.80 -15.04 0.19
CA LYS A 92 -0.47 -15.22 -0.51
C LYS A 92 -1.55 -14.43 0.24
N VAL A 93 -2.29 -13.61 -0.48
CA VAL A 93 -3.43 -12.87 0.08
C VAL A 93 -4.51 -13.87 0.50
N PRO A 94 -4.96 -13.87 1.76
CA PRO A 94 -6.08 -14.71 2.19
C PRO A 94 -7.35 -14.37 1.39
N HIS A 95 -8.18 -15.36 1.07
CA HIS A 95 -9.45 -15.16 0.36
C HIS A 95 -10.39 -14.14 1.04
N ALA A 96 -10.27 -13.97 2.34
CA ALA A 96 -11.06 -12.98 3.11
C ALA A 96 -10.83 -11.50 2.72
N VAL A 97 -9.79 -11.20 1.93
CA VAL A 97 -9.47 -9.83 1.48
C VAL A 97 -9.50 -9.69 -0.05
N ASN A 98 -10.27 -10.53 -0.74
CA ASN A 98 -10.45 -10.46 -2.20
C ASN A 98 -10.94 -9.10 -2.70
N GLN A 99 -11.61 -8.30 -1.86
CA GLN A 99 -12.04 -6.93 -2.16
C GLN A 99 -10.88 -5.96 -2.39
N LEU A 100 -9.66 -6.33 -1.96
CA LEU A 100 -8.44 -5.55 -2.19
C LEU A 100 -7.71 -5.98 -3.47
N ASN A 101 -8.25 -6.93 -4.22
CA ASN A 101 -7.68 -7.29 -5.52
C ASN A 101 -7.93 -6.17 -6.53
N PRO A 102 -6.94 -5.87 -7.37
CA PRO A 102 -7.09 -4.87 -8.42
C PRO A 102 -8.24 -5.20 -9.37
N SER A 103 -8.85 -4.17 -9.92
CA SER A 103 -9.92 -4.30 -10.92
C SER A 103 -9.37 -4.88 -12.23
N LYS A 104 -10.23 -5.54 -13.00
CA LYS A 104 -9.87 -6.00 -14.35
C LYS A 104 -9.75 -4.85 -15.36
N MET A 105 -10.29 -3.67 -15.04
CA MET A 105 -10.37 -2.52 -15.96
C MET A 105 -9.05 -1.76 -16.12
N GLN A 106 -8.06 -2.00 -15.27
CA GLN A 106 -6.73 -1.34 -15.32
C GLN A 106 -6.80 0.17 -15.57
N PRO A 107 -7.27 0.96 -14.59
CA PRO A 107 -7.27 2.41 -14.72
C PRO A 107 -5.84 2.93 -14.98
N ASP A 108 -5.73 4.10 -15.61
CA ASP A 108 -4.41 4.72 -15.79
C ASP A 108 -3.84 5.27 -14.47
N LEU A 109 -2.53 5.56 -14.49
CA LEU A 109 -1.83 6.01 -13.29
C LEU A 109 -2.43 7.30 -12.72
N MET A 110 -2.79 8.27 -13.56
CA MET A 110 -3.28 9.57 -13.10
C MET A 110 -4.63 9.42 -12.39
N SER A 111 -5.56 8.66 -12.97
CA SER A 111 -6.85 8.36 -12.35
C SER A 111 -6.71 7.68 -10.99
N LEU A 112 -5.76 6.74 -10.85
CA LEU A 112 -5.45 6.12 -9.56
C LEU A 112 -4.88 7.12 -8.55
N LEU A 113 -3.96 7.98 -8.98
CA LEU A 113 -3.33 8.97 -8.11
C LEU A 113 -4.32 10.05 -7.64
N ASP A 114 -5.23 10.50 -8.51
CA ASP A 114 -6.28 11.46 -8.16
C ASP A 114 -7.20 10.86 -7.09
N SER A 115 -7.66 9.62 -7.31
CA SER A 115 -8.48 8.90 -6.33
C SER A 115 -7.75 8.68 -5.00
N TRP A 116 -6.46 8.34 -5.05
CA TRP A 116 -5.65 8.13 -3.84
C TRP A 116 -5.35 9.44 -3.11
N SER A 117 -5.18 10.55 -3.83
CA SER A 117 -4.94 11.86 -3.23
C SER A 117 -6.13 12.31 -2.36
N GLU A 118 -7.36 12.02 -2.76
CA GLU A 118 -8.56 12.31 -1.97
C GLU A 118 -8.61 11.45 -0.69
N ASP A 119 -8.34 10.14 -0.78
CA ASP A 119 -8.22 9.30 0.41
C ASP A 119 -7.15 9.82 1.37
N ARG A 120 -6.03 10.32 0.82
CA ARG A 120 -4.92 10.89 1.58
C ARG A 120 -5.28 12.21 2.26
N ARG A 121 -6.06 13.07 1.60
CA ARG A 121 -6.58 14.29 2.21
C ARG A 121 -7.42 13.96 3.44
N ILE A 122 -8.33 13.00 3.31
CA ILE A 122 -9.18 12.54 4.43
C ILE A 122 -8.33 11.91 5.55
N LEU A 123 -7.34 11.11 5.20
CA LEU A 123 -6.43 10.50 6.16
C LEU A 123 -5.59 11.55 6.93
N ALA A 124 -5.20 12.65 6.27
CA ALA A 124 -4.46 13.75 6.89
C ALA A 124 -5.28 14.48 7.95
N GLU A 125 -6.59 14.57 7.78
CA GLU A 125 -7.53 15.20 8.72
C GLU A 125 -7.87 14.28 9.91
N PHE A 126 -7.75 12.95 9.72
CA PHE A 126 -8.17 11.95 10.70
C PHE A 126 -7.60 12.13 12.12
N PRO A 127 -6.31 12.50 12.33
CA PRO A 127 -5.77 12.74 13.67
C PRO A 127 -6.48 13.84 14.45
N GLY A 128 -7.05 14.83 13.74
CA GLY A 128 -7.84 15.91 14.33
C GLY A 128 -9.23 15.47 14.78
N ALA A 129 -9.79 14.47 14.11
CA ALA A 129 -11.10 13.91 14.45
C ALA A 129 -11.07 12.97 15.68
N LEU A 130 -9.87 12.51 16.12
CA LEU A 130 -9.71 11.61 17.25
C LEU A 130 -9.87 12.34 18.59
N SER A 131 -10.82 11.91 19.42
CA SER A 131 -10.86 12.26 20.83
C SER A 131 -9.64 11.73 21.60
N ILE A 132 -9.44 12.20 22.82
CA ILE A 132 -8.36 11.69 23.70
C ILE A 132 -8.57 10.20 24.01
N ALA A 133 -9.82 9.76 24.15
CA ALA A 133 -10.19 8.37 24.38
C ALA A 133 -9.87 7.50 23.14
N ASP A 134 -10.30 7.92 21.94
CA ASP A 134 -10.09 7.18 20.69
C ASP A 134 -8.60 6.92 20.38
N ARG A 135 -7.72 7.82 20.82
CA ARG A 135 -6.26 7.64 20.64
C ARG A 135 -5.68 6.42 21.33
N LYS A 136 -6.36 5.90 22.36
CA LYS A 136 -5.95 4.73 23.14
C LYS A 136 -6.70 3.47 22.73
N LEU A 137 -7.87 3.62 22.13
CA LEU A 137 -8.73 2.52 21.72
C LEU A 137 -8.33 1.95 20.36
N GLY A 138 -8.71 0.72 20.12
CA GLY A 138 -8.66 0.07 18.81
C GLY A 138 -9.76 0.61 17.92
N VAL A 139 -9.38 1.34 16.88
CA VAL A 139 -10.28 1.91 15.86
C VAL A 139 -10.17 1.19 14.52
N PHE A 140 -9.18 0.33 14.36
CA PHE A 140 -9.00 -0.49 13.16
C PHE A 140 -8.88 -1.96 13.55
N ARG A 141 -9.65 -2.83 12.88
CA ARG A 141 -9.56 -4.28 13.02
C ARG A 141 -8.96 -4.91 11.76
N HIS A 142 -7.73 -5.38 11.87
CA HIS A 142 -7.11 -6.18 10.82
C HIS A 142 -7.65 -7.62 10.83
N PRO A 143 -8.02 -8.24 9.69
CA PRO A 143 -8.61 -9.58 9.67
C PRO A 143 -7.80 -10.65 10.41
N ALA A 144 -6.48 -10.65 10.26
CA ALA A 144 -5.58 -11.56 10.96
C ALA A 144 -4.94 -10.97 12.22
N GLY A 145 -4.81 -9.64 12.31
CA GLY A 145 -4.08 -8.92 13.36
C GLY A 145 -4.93 -8.47 14.55
N GLY A 146 -6.27 -8.60 14.48
CA GLY A 146 -7.15 -8.13 15.52
C GLY A 146 -7.25 -6.60 15.59
N TRP A 147 -7.68 -6.09 16.75
CA TRP A 147 -7.86 -4.65 16.97
C TRP A 147 -6.54 -3.92 17.18
N THR A 148 -6.42 -2.73 16.62
CA THR A 148 -5.25 -1.86 16.81
C THR A 148 -5.64 -0.38 16.82
N THR A 149 -4.83 0.44 17.47
CA THR A 149 -5.02 1.89 17.53
C THR A 149 -4.80 2.54 16.17
N ALA A 150 -5.21 3.81 16.00
CA ALA A 150 -4.91 4.60 14.80
C ALA A 150 -3.40 4.62 14.47
N GLY A 151 -2.55 4.70 15.50
CA GLY A 151 -1.08 4.63 15.32
C GLY A 151 -0.62 3.27 14.79
N GLY A 152 -1.22 2.18 15.26
CA GLY A 152 -0.98 0.84 14.74
C GLY A 152 -1.45 0.66 13.30
N ALA A 153 -2.61 1.22 12.94
CA ALA A 153 -3.12 1.22 11.57
C ALA A 153 -2.19 1.96 10.61
N LEU A 154 -1.70 3.15 10.98
CA LEU A 154 -0.70 3.89 10.18
C LEU A 154 0.63 3.14 10.05
N LEU A 155 1.05 2.44 11.10
CA LEU A 155 2.24 1.59 11.03
C LEU A 155 2.02 0.41 10.08
N PHE A 156 0.85 -0.23 10.13
CA PHE A 156 0.47 -1.28 9.19
C PHE A 156 0.51 -0.77 7.75
N LEU A 157 -0.13 0.35 7.42
CA LEU A 157 -0.10 0.93 6.07
C LEU A 157 1.33 1.20 5.59
N ARG A 158 2.18 1.72 6.46
CA ARG A 158 3.60 1.99 6.13
C ARG A 158 4.37 0.70 5.84
N LEU A 159 4.19 -0.35 6.64
CA LEU A 159 4.85 -1.63 6.41
C LEU A 159 4.25 -2.39 5.22
N HIS A 160 2.97 -2.24 4.96
CA HIS A 160 2.31 -2.77 3.77
C HIS A 160 2.89 -2.15 2.49
N LEU A 161 3.04 -0.82 2.45
CA LEU A 161 3.72 -0.13 1.36
C LEU A 161 5.18 -0.57 1.23
N TRP A 162 5.91 -0.74 2.34
CA TRP A 162 7.26 -1.27 2.35
C TRP A 162 7.32 -2.68 1.77
N HIS A 163 6.43 -3.58 2.18
CA HIS A 163 6.32 -4.94 1.67
C HIS A 163 6.17 -4.94 0.15
N HIS A 164 5.25 -4.15 -0.39
CA HIS A 164 5.04 -4.04 -1.84
C HIS A 164 6.18 -3.32 -2.58
N SER A 165 7.00 -2.50 -1.91
CA SER A 165 8.17 -1.88 -2.54
C SER A 165 9.18 -2.89 -3.08
N TYR A 166 9.25 -4.10 -2.52
CA TYR A 166 10.04 -5.20 -3.06
C TYR A 166 9.48 -5.73 -4.39
N GLN A 167 8.16 -5.73 -4.55
CA GLN A 167 7.52 -6.14 -5.81
C GLN A 167 7.79 -5.09 -6.90
N PHE A 168 7.67 -3.79 -6.60
CA PHE A 168 8.04 -2.72 -7.52
C PHE A 168 9.51 -2.78 -7.94
N ARG A 169 10.42 -3.05 -7.02
CA ARG A 169 11.85 -3.22 -7.36
C ARG A 169 12.10 -4.41 -8.29
N ARG A 170 11.38 -5.51 -8.11
CA ARG A 170 11.47 -6.68 -9.01
C ARG A 170 10.92 -6.34 -10.39
N LEU A 171 9.74 -5.72 -10.47
CA LEU A 171 9.16 -5.25 -11.73
C LEU A 171 10.14 -4.36 -12.49
N ARG A 172 10.73 -3.38 -11.84
CA ARG A 172 11.72 -2.47 -12.47
C ARG A 172 12.92 -3.20 -13.05
N LYS A 173 13.43 -4.22 -12.35
CA LYS A 173 14.54 -5.03 -12.88
C LYS A 173 14.11 -5.77 -14.14
N THR A 174 12.95 -6.41 -14.15
CA THR A 174 12.48 -7.18 -15.31
C THR A 174 12.21 -6.27 -16.51
N VAL A 175 11.57 -5.12 -16.32
CA VAL A 175 11.34 -4.11 -17.36
C VAL A 175 12.65 -3.64 -17.99
N ARG A 176 13.67 -3.34 -17.19
CA ARG A 176 14.99 -2.91 -17.70
C ARG A 176 15.68 -3.98 -18.54
N VAL A 177 15.62 -5.23 -18.10
CA VAL A 177 16.23 -6.35 -18.85
C VAL A 177 15.54 -6.53 -20.21
N GLN A 178 14.22 -6.42 -20.27
CA GLN A 178 13.50 -6.51 -21.55
C GLN A 178 13.84 -5.37 -22.50
N GLN A 179 13.97 -4.13 -22.02
CA GLN A 179 14.35 -3.00 -22.85
C GLN A 179 15.74 -3.18 -23.46
N GLN A 180 16.68 -3.73 -22.69
CA GLN A 180 18.03 -4.03 -23.19
C GLN A 180 18.01 -5.12 -24.26
N ALA A 181 17.18 -6.16 -24.08
CA ALA A 181 17.04 -7.24 -25.05
C ALA A 181 16.42 -6.76 -26.37
N THR A 182 15.38 -5.93 -26.32
CA THR A 182 14.73 -5.37 -27.51
C THR A 182 15.61 -4.34 -28.24
N GLY A 183 16.35 -3.51 -27.49
CA GLY A 183 17.30 -2.54 -28.05
C GLY A 183 18.47 -3.20 -28.76
N SER A 184 18.97 -4.34 -28.27
CA SER A 184 20.06 -5.09 -28.90
C SER A 184 19.61 -5.82 -30.18
N SER A 185 18.35 -6.17 -30.32
CA SER A 185 17.81 -6.83 -31.54
C SER A 185 17.62 -5.84 -32.69
N SER A 186 17.29 -4.58 -32.41
CA SER A 186 17.04 -3.56 -33.45
C SER A 186 18.31 -3.06 -34.11
N VAL A 187 19.45 -3.12 -33.42
CA VAL A 187 20.78 -2.71 -33.99
C VAL A 187 21.31 -3.75 -34.96
N ARG A 188 21.02 -5.05 -34.76
CA ARG A 188 21.48 -6.12 -35.64
C ARG A 188 20.79 -6.22 -37.00
N THR A 189 19.65 -5.59 -37.16
CA THR A 189 18.85 -5.64 -38.42
C THR A 189 19.12 -4.46 -39.35
N GLN A 190 19.95 -3.49 -38.98
CA GLN A 190 20.34 -2.36 -39.82
C GLN A 190 21.68 -2.57 -40.55
N ASP A 191 22.45 -3.60 -40.19
CA ASP A 191 23.76 -3.90 -40.79
C ASP A 191 23.73 -5.17 -41.72
N ALA A 192 22.54 -5.57 -42.20
CA ALA A 192 22.35 -6.65 -43.17
C ALA A 192 21.67 -6.09 -44.47
#